data_a7d89abad3fbbb76a53dee9e851d446a
#
_entry.id   a7d89abad3fbbb76a53dee9e851d446a
#
_cell.length_a   1.000
_cell.length_b   1.000
_cell.length_c   1.000
_cell.angle_alpha   90.00
_cell.angle_beta   90.00
_cell.angle_gamma   90.00
#
_symmetry.space_group_name_H-M   'P 1'
#
loop_
_entity.id
_entity.type
_entity.pdbx_description
1 polymer ?
#
loop_
_entity_poly.entity_id
_entity_poly.type
_entity_poly.pdbx_seq_one_letter_code
_entity_poly.pdbx_strand_id
1 'polypeptide(L)'
;MKKRSFGSDNHSGIHPLILQAIEKANSGYCFGYGEDEYTEGVLRQIEALLGNDCKALFVLNGTGANVVSLASFLKPFTTVLAPSCAHIIEDECGAVERFSSCRITPLAQEGGKVSPETVRAQLKFGDQHKVQPTVLSISQPTEFETLYTVEEIRALADLMHSVGGYIHVDGSRISNAAVAMNISIREMIADTGVDVLSFGGTKNGLLIGEAVVIFNLKKNREMAENLAYIRKQATQLYSKNRFIAAQFEAYLKDDLYLQMARHSNRLAKYLEQRLLSSSAMSKGVYFTQKVETNGVYISLAPLTDEQMNFLREKYIFYFWREEIKEVRLMCSFKTTEEDIDCFVKDLEELLA
;
A
#
# COMPACT_ATOMS: atom_id res chain seq x y z
N MET A 1 -12.17 -7.99 -28.02
CA MET A 1 -12.64 -8.18 -26.62
C MET A 1 -11.90 -7.23 -25.69
N LYS A 2 -12.53 -6.75 -24.61
CA LYS A 2 -11.77 -6.04 -23.57
C LYS A 2 -10.86 -7.07 -22.87
N LYS A 3 -9.57 -6.74 -22.69
CA LYS A 3 -8.64 -7.58 -21.96
C LYS A 3 -9.07 -7.70 -20.51
N ARG A 4 -8.96 -8.91 -19.93
CA ARG A 4 -9.05 -9.12 -18.48
C ARG A 4 -7.76 -8.64 -17.82
N SER A 5 -7.84 -8.10 -16.62
CA SER A 5 -6.65 -7.52 -15.98
C SER A 5 -6.34 -8.14 -14.63
N PHE A 6 -5.11 -8.60 -14.51
CA PHE A 6 -4.44 -8.97 -13.27
C PHE A 6 -3.17 -8.12 -13.05
N GLY A 7 -2.98 -7.03 -13.81
CA GLY A 7 -1.75 -6.25 -13.74
C GLY A 7 -1.66 -5.37 -12.48
N SER A 8 -2.78 -4.77 -12.10
CA SER A 8 -2.86 -3.91 -10.92
C SER A 8 -4.30 -3.71 -10.47
N ASP A 9 -4.52 -3.57 -9.18
CA ASP A 9 -5.77 -3.09 -8.60
C ASP A 9 -6.15 -1.67 -9.10
N ASN A 10 -5.17 -0.86 -9.48
CA ASN A 10 -5.40 0.43 -10.15
C ASN A 10 -6.07 0.33 -11.54
N HIS A 11 -6.10 -0.86 -12.16
CA HIS A 11 -6.80 -1.07 -13.44
C HIS A 11 -8.31 -1.24 -13.27
N SER A 12 -8.78 -1.48 -12.05
CA SER A 12 -10.20 -1.45 -11.74
C SER A 12 -10.70 0.01 -11.75
N GLY A 13 -11.91 0.27 -12.15
CA GLY A 13 -12.46 1.62 -12.04
C GLY A 13 -12.86 1.95 -10.60
N ILE A 14 -13.68 2.98 -10.44
CA ILE A 14 -14.23 3.42 -9.17
C ILE A 14 -15.33 2.45 -8.73
N HIS A 15 -15.44 2.19 -7.42
CA HIS A 15 -16.57 1.46 -6.86
C HIS A 15 -17.88 2.26 -7.03
N PRO A 16 -19.01 1.64 -7.43
CA PRO A 16 -20.26 2.37 -7.71
C PRO A 16 -20.74 3.26 -6.55
N LEU A 17 -20.66 2.80 -5.30
CA LEU A 17 -21.05 3.60 -4.12
C LEU A 17 -20.14 4.82 -3.92
N ILE A 18 -18.87 4.70 -4.25
CA ILE A 18 -17.92 5.83 -4.21
C ILE A 18 -18.28 6.86 -5.29
N LEU A 19 -18.60 6.41 -6.50
CA LEU A 19 -19.03 7.30 -7.58
C LEU A 19 -20.31 8.06 -7.21
N GLN A 20 -21.29 7.38 -6.61
CA GLN A 20 -22.52 8.01 -6.10
C GLN A 20 -22.23 9.05 -5.01
N ALA A 21 -21.26 8.79 -4.12
CA ALA A 21 -20.86 9.75 -3.09
C ALA A 21 -20.24 11.03 -3.70
N ILE A 22 -19.41 10.88 -4.74
CA ILE A 22 -18.85 12.02 -5.49
C ILE A 22 -19.98 12.84 -6.13
N GLU A 23 -20.92 12.18 -6.78
CA GLU A 23 -22.09 12.84 -7.41
C GLU A 23 -22.92 13.63 -6.37
N LYS A 24 -23.22 13.01 -5.22
CA LYS A 24 -23.94 13.63 -4.12
C LYS A 24 -23.19 14.87 -3.57
N ALA A 25 -21.86 14.79 -3.43
CA ALA A 25 -21.02 15.90 -2.98
C ALA A 25 -20.93 17.06 -3.99
N ASN A 26 -21.36 16.85 -5.24
CA ASN A 26 -21.31 17.86 -6.30
C ASN A 26 -22.46 18.90 -6.21
N SER A 27 -23.04 19.14 -5.06
CA SER A 27 -24.12 20.10 -4.83
C SER A 27 -23.64 21.26 -3.98
N GLY A 28 -24.19 22.47 -4.26
CA GLY A 28 -23.93 23.67 -3.46
C GLY A 28 -22.48 24.15 -3.46
N TYR A 29 -22.20 25.08 -2.54
CA TYR A 29 -20.87 25.68 -2.32
C TYR A 29 -20.36 25.32 -0.94
N CYS A 30 -19.06 25.10 -0.81
CA CYS A 30 -18.37 24.97 0.47
C CYS A 30 -16.96 25.59 0.36
N PHE A 31 -16.32 25.81 1.49
CA PHE A 31 -14.92 26.23 1.52
C PHE A 31 -14.00 25.20 0.86
N GLY A 32 -12.92 25.68 0.25
CA GLY A 32 -11.90 24.82 -0.36
C GLY A 32 -10.84 24.36 0.63
N TYR A 33 -9.89 23.58 0.13
CA TYR A 33 -8.65 23.22 0.81
C TYR A 33 -8.82 22.41 2.10
N GLY A 34 -10.01 21.85 2.33
CA GLY A 34 -10.31 21.04 3.50
C GLY A 34 -10.82 21.83 4.72
N GLU A 35 -11.15 23.10 4.52
CA GLU A 35 -11.77 23.98 5.55
C GLU A 35 -13.29 23.86 5.56
N ASP A 36 -13.83 22.76 5.06
CA ASP A 36 -15.26 22.47 5.05
C ASP A 36 -15.62 21.42 6.11
N GLU A 37 -16.81 21.57 6.69
CA GLU A 37 -17.32 20.68 7.76
C GLU A 37 -17.40 19.20 7.33
N TYR A 38 -17.58 18.97 6.04
CA TYR A 38 -17.65 17.64 5.47
C TYR A 38 -16.28 16.93 5.54
N THR A 39 -15.21 17.61 5.04
CA THR A 39 -13.84 17.12 5.14
C THR A 39 -13.42 16.88 6.58
N GLU A 40 -13.69 17.83 7.46
CA GLU A 40 -13.37 17.73 8.88
C GLU A 40 -14.11 16.55 9.55
N GLY A 41 -15.38 16.34 9.21
CA GLY A 41 -16.18 15.23 9.73
C GLY A 41 -15.61 13.86 9.36
N VAL A 42 -15.17 13.71 8.12
CA VAL A 42 -14.59 12.43 7.64
C VAL A 42 -13.20 12.17 8.21
N LEU A 43 -12.37 13.21 8.36
CA LEU A 43 -11.07 13.07 9.02
C LEU A 43 -11.23 12.60 10.46
N ARG A 44 -12.21 13.16 11.21
CA ARG A 44 -12.55 12.66 12.56
C ARG A 44 -13.01 11.20 12.57
N GLN A 45 -13.70 10.73 11.53
CA GLN A 45 -14.05 9.30 11.43
C GLN A 45 -12.81 8.41 11.25
N ILE A 46 -11.84 8.83 10.44
CA ILE A 46 -10.56 8.13 10.29
C ILE A 46 -9.80 8.11 11.62
N GLU A 47 -9.73 9.24 12.30
CA GLU A 47 -9.06 9.36 13.60
C GLU A 47 -9.73 8.47 14.66
N ALA A 48 -11.05 8.42 14.69
CA ALA A 48 -11.81 7.55 15.60
C ALA A 48 -11.58 6.05 15.28
N LEU A 49 -11.55 5.68 14.00
CA LEU A 49 -11.24 4.31 13.56
C LEU A 49 -9.85 3.86 14.05
N LEU A 50 -8.89 4.79 14.09
CA LEU A 50 -7.49 4.52 14.41
C LEU A 50 -7.10 4.85 15.85
N GLY A 51 -8.03 5.26 16.72
CA GLY A 51 -7.83 5.36 18.17
C GLY A 51 -7.78 6.77 18.76
N ASN A 52 -8.11 7.81 18.01
CA ASN A 52 -8.20 9.23 18.40
C ASN A 52 -6.88 9.94 18.82
N ASP A 53 -5.82 9.24 19.20
CA ASP A 53 -4.51 9.87 19.46
C ASP A 53 -3.70 10.00 18.16
N CYS A 54 -4.35 10.56 17.14
CA CYS A 54 -3.75 10.74 15.82
C CYS A 54 -4.33 11.96 15.12
N LYS A 55 -3.64 12.38 14.04
CA LYS A 55 -4.06 13.44 13.14
C LYS A 55 -3.99 12.96 11.70
N ALA A 56 -5.09 13.08 10.99
CA ALA A 56 -5.21 12.67 9.59
C ALA A 56 -5.29 13.88 8.65
N LEU A 57 -4.72 13.75 7.44
CA LEU A 57 -4.90 14.67 6.32
C LEU A 57 -5.04 13.90 5.01
N PHE A 58 -5.87 14.37 4.10
CA PHE A 58 -5.97 13.82 2.75
C PHE A 58 -4.84 14.31 1.84
N VAL A 59 -4.38 13.42 0.97
CA VAL A 59 -3.43 13.65 -0.12
C VAL A 59 -3.97 13.02 -1.41
N LEU A 60 -3.35 13.29 -2.55
CA LEU A 60 -3.89 12.91 -3.86
C LEU A 60 -3.60 11.46 -4.27
N ASN A 61 -2.43 10.92 -3.89
CA ASN A 61 -1.95 9.61 -4.34
C ASN A 61 -0.94 9.01 -3.34
N GLY A 62 -0.60 7.71 -3.53
CA GLY A 62 0.29 6.95 -2.66
C GLY A 62 1.69 7.54 -2.54
N THR A 63 2.33 7.90 -3.66
CA THR A 63 3.64 8.56 -3.65
C THR A 63 3.59 9.85 -2.84
N GLY A 64 2.53 10.66 -3.01
CA GLY A 64 2.32 11.87 -2.21
C GLY A 64 2.12 11.57 -0.73
N ALA A 65 1.45 10.46 -0.39
CA ALA A 65 1.29 10.02 0.99
C ALA A 65 2.65 9.68 1.61
N ASN A 66 3.48 8.90 0.91
CA ASN A 66 4.82 8.53 1.37
C ASN A 66 5.73 9.75 1.51
N VAL A 67 5.72 10.65 0.52
CA VAL A 67 6.49 11.92 0.56
C VAL A 67 6.10 12.76 1.78
N VAL A 68 4.80 13.01 1.98
CA VAL A 68 4.30 13.85 3.08
C VAL A 68 4.54 13.19 4.42
N SER A 69 4.32 11.88 4.53
CA SER A 69 4.59 11.10 5.74
C SER A 69 6.07 11.20 6.14
N LEU A 70 6.97 10.84 5.24
CA LEU A 70 8.39 10.75 5.52
C LEU A 70 9.03 12.13 5.72
N ALA A 71 8.73 13.11 4.85
CA ALA A 71 9.27 14.45 4.96
C ALA A 71 8.90 15.14 6.28
N SER A 72 7.82 14.71 6.96
CA SER A 72 7.43 15.25 8.25
C SER A 72 8.38 14.88 9.39
N PHE A 73 9.16 13.81 9.23
CA PHE A 73 10.07 13.27 10.26
C PHE A 73 11.56 13.45 9.92
N LEU A 74 11.88 13.97 8.75
CA LEU A 74 13.25 14.01 8.24
C LEU A 74 13.88 15.39 8.33
N LYS A 75 15.22 15.37 8.42
CA LYS A 75 16.09 16.55 8.27
C LYS A 75 17.14 16.25 7.20
N PRO A 76 17.70 17.24 6.48
CA PRO A 76 18.57 16.98 5.32
C PRO A 76 19.78 16.05 5.55
N PHE A 77 20.22 15.88 6.80
CA PHE A 77 21.34 14.99 7.17
C PHE A 77 20.88 13.61 7.69
N THR A 78 19.58 13.31 7.63
CA THR A 78 19.03 12.03 8.08
C THR A 78 18.80 11.06 6.92
N THR A 79 18.42 9.83 7.21
CA THR A 79 18.08 8.83 6.19
C THR A 79 16.88 8.01 6.62
N VAL A 80 16.11 7.55 5.60
CA VAL A 80 15.10 6.51 5.73
C VAL A 80 15.77 5.16 5.52
N LEU A 81 15.56 4.22 6.42
CA LEU A 81 15.86 2.81 6.22
C LEU A 81 14.64 2.13 5.61
N ALA A 82 14.78 1.34 4.55
CA ALA A 82 13.67 0.63 3.94
C ALA A 82 14.13 -0.71 3.34
N PRO A 83 13.26 -1.74 3.26
CA PRO A 83 13.56 -2.95 2.47
C PRO A 83 14.00 -2.57 1.06
N SER A 84 14.99 -3.27 0.50
CA SER A 84 15.54 -2.93 -0.83
C SER A 84 14.50 -2.98 -1.95
N CYS A 85 13.40 -3.70 -1.76
CA CYS A 85 12.28 -3.79 -2.70
C CYS A 85 11.15 -2.76 -2.42
N ALA A 86 11.32 -1.86 -1.44
CA ALA A 86 10.27 -0.92 -1.06
C ALA A 86 9.90 0.00 -2.22
N HIS A 87 8.60 0.27 -2.39
CA HIS A 87 8.04 1.11 -3.45
C HIS A 87 8.71 2.49 -3.54
N ILE A 88 9.06 3.08 -2.39
CA ILE A 88 9.77 4.37 -2.31
C ILE A 88 11.19 4.32 -2.91
N ILE A 89 11.79 3.13 -3.08
CA ILE A 89 13.10 2.93 -3.71
C ILE A 89 12.92 2.65 -5.20
N GLU A 90 12.04 1.69 -5.54
CA GLU A 90 11.94 1.12 -6.90
C GLU A 90 11.01 1.90 -7.83
N ASP A 91 9.85 2.39 -7.32
CA ASP A 91 8.74 2.81 -8.18
C ASP A 91 8.25 4.26 -7.93
N GLU A 92 8.99 5.09 -7.17
CA GLU A 92 8.62 6.49 -6.91
C GLU A 92 9.60 7.52 -7.49
N CYS A 93 10.52 7.07 -8.34
CA CYS A 93 11.44 7.96 -9.07
C CYS A 93 12.19 8.96 -8.17
N GLY A 94 12.58 8.54 -6.93
CA GLY A 94 13.27 9.41 -5.98
C GLY A 94 12.41 10.53 -5.39
N ALA A 95 11.09 10.40 -5.38
CA ALA A 95 10.19 11.46 -4.90
C ALA A 95 10.45 11.82 -3.44
N VAL A 96 10.60 10.82 -2.56
CA VAL A 96 10.90 11.04 -1.14
C VAL A 96 12.22 11.80 -0.98
N GLU A 97 13.26 11.39 -1.68
CA GLU A 97 14.59 12.04 -1.64
C GLU A 97 14.52 13.48 -2.16
N ARG A 98 13.78 13.70 -3.24
CA ARG A 98 13.58 15.02 -3.85
C ARG A 98 12.92 16.02 -2.88
N PHE A 99 11.86 15.61 -2.19
CA PHE A 99 11.08 16.50 -1.33
C PHE A 99 11.63 16.62 0.09
N SER A 100 12.25 15.56 0.62
CA SER A 100 12.86 15.59 1.97
C SER A 100 14.31 16.06 1.98
N SER A 101 14.98 16.07 0.83
CA SER A 101 16.45 16.27 0.70
C SER A 101 17.28 15.23 1.46
N CYS A 102 16.68 14.08 1.77
CA CYS A 102 17.33 12.95 2.45
C CYS A 102 17.58 11.83 1.44
N ARG A 103 18.50 10.94 1.75
CA ARG A 103 18.65 9.69 0.99
C ARG A 103 17.83 8.57 1.64
N ILE A 104 17.49 7.54 0.85
CA ILE A 104 16.98 6.27 1.34
C ILE A 104 18.15 5.28 1.42
N THR A 105 18.23 4.51 2.49
CA THR A 105 19.23 3.46 2.68
C THR A 105 18.53 2.11 2.54
N PRO A 106 18.78 1.34 1.45
CA PRO A 106 18.17 0.04 1.26
C PRO A 106 18.71 -0.99 2.26
N LEU A 107 17.83 -1.81 2.79
CA LEU A 107 18.13 -2.92 3.70
C LEU A 107 17.95 -4.25 2.98
N ALA A 108 18.78 -5.24 3.30
CA ALA A 108 18.55 -6.62 2.89
C ALA A 108 17.21 -7.09 3.46
N GLN A 109 16.43 -7.79 2.63
CA GLN A 109 15.09 -8.24 2.97
C GLN A 109 14.89 -9.72 2.59
N GLU A 110 13.91 -10.36 3.22
CA GLU A 110 13.45 -11.69 2.87
C GLU A 110 11.92 -11.67 2.75
N GLY A 111 11.40 -12.04 1.57
CA GLY A 111 9.97 -11.96 1.27
C GLY A 111 9.37 -10.55 1.44
N GLY A 112 10.16 -9.49 1.20
CA GLY A 112 9.75 -8.08 1.38
C GLY A 112 9.90 -7.56 2.80
N LYS A 113 10.30 -8.39 3.77
CA LYS A 113 10.41 -8.03 5.19
C LYS A 113 11.86 -7.80 5.64
N VAL A 114 12.03 -6.90 6.59
CA VAL A 114 13.29 -6.71 7.31
C VAL A 114 13.16 -7.21 8.74
N SER A 115 14.25 -7.74 9.29
CA SER A 115 14.29 -8.14 10.70
C SER A 115 14.88 -7.03 11.61
N PRO A 116 14.59 -7.06 12.91
CA PRO A 116 15.25 -6.17 13.86
C PRO A 116 16.78 -6.21 13.81
N GLU A 117 17.38 -7.36 13.51
CA GLU A 117 18.82 -7.53 13.38
C GLU A 117 19.35 -6.76 12.16
N THR A 118 18.69 -6.89 11.02
CA THR A 118 19.05 -6.15 9.78
C THR A 118 18.98 -4.65 10.01
N VAL A 119 17.92 -4.16 10.67
CA VAL A 119 17.77 -2.73 11.01
C VAL A 119 18.85 -2.29 11.97
N ARG A 120 19.08 -3.03 13.07
CA ARG A 120 20.08 -2.71 14.11
C ARG A 120 21.49 -2.54 13.53
N ALA A 121 21.87 -3.34 12.54
CA ALA A 121 23.17 -3.24 11.89
C ALA A 121 23.42 -1.87 11.22
N GLN A 122 22.36 -1.15 10.87
CA GLN A 122 22.42 0.18 10.24
C GLN A 122 22.24 1.34 11.23
N LEU A 123 21.86 1.09 12.48
CA LEU A 123 21.67 2.13 13.51
C LEU A 123 23.01 2.59 14.06
N LYS A 124 23.73 3.42 13.27
CA LYS A 124 25.03 3.98 13.59
C LYS A 124 24.92 5.50 13.65
N PHE A 125 25.18 6.06 14.82
CA PHE A 125 25.00 7.49 15.12
C PHE A 125 26.31 8.21 15.46
N GLY A 126 26.31 9.54 15.37
CA GLY A 126 27.38 10.41 15.89
C GLY A 126 28.56 10.59 14.95
N ASP A 127 28.62 9.92 13.79
CA ASP A 127 29.66 10.18 12.79
C ASP A 127 29.17 11.30 11.86
N GLN A 128 29.81 12.47 11.90
CA GLN A 128 29.49 13.65 11.10
C GLN A 128 29.68 13.42 9.58
N HIS A 129 30.39 12.38 9.18
CA HIS A 129 30.60 12.01 7.77
C HIS A 129 29.48 11.13 7.19
N LYS A 130 28.50 10.74 7.99
CA LYS A 130 27.43 9.81 7.61
C LYS A 130 26.05 10.38 7.89
N VAL A 131 25.09 10.03 7.04
CA VAL A 131 23.68 10.31 7.31
C VAL A 131 23.22 9.55 8.56
N GLN A 132 22.30 10.16 9.29
CA GLN A 132 21.81 9.63 10.57
C GLN A 132 20.50 8.87 10.34
N PRO A 133 20.39 7.57 10.64
CA PRO A 133 19.16 6.80 10.47
C PRO A 133 18.08 7.32 11.42
N THR A 134 16.95 7.75 10.87
CA THR A 134 15.89 8.39 11.65
C THR A 134 14.55 7.71 11.50
N VAL A 135 14.20 7.27 10.29
CA VAL A 135 12.92 6.61 10.01
C VAL A 135 13.17 5.23 9.43
N LEU A 136 12.46 4.23 9.93
CA LEU A 136 12.28 2.95 9.25
C LEU A 136 10.94 2.99 8.50
N SER A 137 10.96 2.73 7.20
CA SER A 137 9.76 2.61 6.37
C SER A 137 9.58 1.15 5.97
N ILE A 138 8.40 0.59 6.25
CA ILE A 138 7.99 -0.74 5.84
C ILE A 138 6.65 -0.66 5.11
N SER A 139 6.28 -1.68 4.33
CA SER A 139 4.98 -1.78 3.66
C SER A 139 4.13 -2.88 4.28
N GLN A 140 2.81 -2.66 4.41
CA GLN A 140 1.86 -3.63 4.94
C GLN A 140 0.58 -3.68 4.08
N PRO A 141 0.38 -4.76 3.28
CA PRO A 141 1.34 -5.86 3.01
C PRO A 141 2.60 -5.37 2.30
N THR A 142 3.64 -6.20 2.26
CA THR A 142 4.89 -5.91 1.56
C THR A 142 4.69 -5.88 0.04
N GLU A 143 5.71 -5.48 -0.72
CA GLU A 143 5.68 -5.52 -2.21
C GLU A 143 5.54 -6.93 -2.78
N PHE A 144 5.84 -7.96 -1.98
CA PHE A 144 5.59 -9.37 -2.32
C PHE A 144 4.25 -9.89 -1.80
N GLU A 145 3.38 -8.98 -1.29
CA GLU A 145 2.06 -9.30 -0.71
C GLU A 145 2.13 -10.23 0.52
N THR A 146 3.31 -10.30 1.17
CA THR A 146 3.49 -10.96 2.46
C THR A 146 3.15 -10.02 3.62
N LEU A 147 2.92 -10.57 4.81
CA LEU A 147 2.45 -9.81 5.95
C LEU A 147 3.48 -9.81 7.09
N TYR A 148 3.74 -8.63 7.64
CA TYR A 148 4.31 -8.54 8.98
C TYR A 148 3.25 -8.94 10.00
N THR A 149 3.63 -9.71 11.03
CA THR A 149 2.75 -9.92 12.20
C THR A 149 2.73 -8.66 13.08
N VAL A 150 1.75 -8.59 14.00
CA VAL A 150 1.66 -7.51 15.00
C VAL A 150 2.94 -7.43 15.83
N GLU A 151 3.48 -8.60 16.21
CA GLU A 151 4.72 -8.72 16.99
C GLU A 151 5.95 -8.23 16.22
N GLU A 152 6.03 -8.55 14.92
CA GLU A 152 7.13 -8.07 14.04
C GLU A 152 7.09 -6.55 13.91
N ILE A 153 5.91 -5.95 13.65
CA ILE A 153 5.77 -4.48 13.57
C ILE A 153 6.15 -3.85 14.90
N ARG A 154 5.66 -4.37 16.02
CA ARG A 154 5.97 -3.86 17.36
C ARG A 154 7.46 -3.94 17.66
N ALA A 155 8.11 -5.05 17.35
CA ALA A 155 9.55 -5.21 17.58
C ALA A 155 10.39 -4.20 16.79
N LEU A 156 9.99 -3.89 15.55
CA LEU A 156 10.62 -2.86 14.74
C LEU A 156 10.36 -1.45 15.28
N ALA A 157 9.12 -1.17 15.74
CA ALA A 157 8.77 0.10 16.36
C ALA A 157 9.57 0.33 17.67
N ASP A 158 9.60 -0.65 18.55
CA ASP A 158 10.35 -0.60 19.80
C ASP A 158 11.85 -0.39 19.56
N LEU A 159 12.41 -1.07 18.56
CA LEU A 159 13.81 -0.89 18.18
C LEU A 159 14.07 0.55 17.73
N MET A 160 13.25 1.11 16.83
CA MET A 160 13.44 2.48 16.35
C MET A 160 13.24 3.49 17.48
N HIS A 161 12.21 3.31 18.33
CA HIS A 161 11.96 4.18 19.48
C HIS A 161 13.10 4.15 20.51
N SER A 162 13.76 3.00 20.69
CA SER A 162 14.88 2.87 21.64
C SER A 162 16.07 3.77 21.29
N VAL A 163 16.17 4.22 20.05
CA VAL A 163 17.22 5.11 19.54
C VAL A 163 16.70 6.52 19.19
N GLY A 164 15.45 6.84 19.56
CA GLY A 164 14.80 8.11 19.22
C GLY A 164 14.38 8.26 17.77
N GLY A 165 14.30 7.15 17.04
CA GLY A 165 13.80 7.09 15.67
C GLY A 165 12.30 6.91 15.59
N TYR A 166 11.80 6.73 14.35
CA TYR A 166 10.38 6.62 14.00
C TYR A 166 10.14 5.47 13.04
N ILE A 167 8.88 5.02 12.97
CA ILE A 167 8.44 4.00 12.01
C ILE A 167 7.28 4.52 11.16
N HIS A 168 7.45 4.39 9.84
CA HIS A 168 6.45 4.63 8.82
C HIS A 168 5.95 3.31 8.25
N VAL A 169 4.65 3.22 8.00
CA VAL A 169 4.02 2.11 7.28
C VAL A 169 3.38 2.63 5.99
N ASP A 170 3.87 2.15 4.85
CA ASP A 170 3.13 2.24 3.59
C ASP A 170 1.97 1.25 3.64
N GLY A 171 0.77 1.78 3.80
CA GLY A 171 -0.48 1.04 3.88
C GLY A 171 -1.32 1.14 2.60
N SER A 172 -0.69 1.20 1.41
CA SER A 172 -1.40 1.28 0.12
C SER A 172 -2.48 0.19 -0.04
N ARG A 173 -2.29 -0.97 0.60
CA ARG A 173 -3.24 -2.08 0.66
C ARG A 173 -3.56 -2.53 2.09
N ILE A 174 -3.54 -1.60 3.04
CA ILE A 174 -3.72 -1.89 4.47
C ILE A 174 -5.04 -2.62 4.78
N SER A 175 -6.09 -2.35 4.00
CA SER A 175 -7.37 -3.03 4.12
C SER A 175 -7.27 -4.53 3.80
N ASN A 176 -6.44 -4.89 2.81
CA ASN A 176 -6.17 -6.28 2.46
C ASN A 176 -5.40 -7.01 3.58
N ALA A 177 -4.43 -6.34 4.18
CA ALA A 177 -3.71 -6.87 5.34
C ALA A 177 -4.63 -7.08 6.54
N ALA A 178 -5.46 -6.08 6.89
CA ALA A 178 -6.41 -6.17 8.00
C ALA A 178 -7.37 -7.36 7.85
N VAL A 179 -7.91 -7.56 6.64
CA VAL A 179 -8.78 -8.69 6.33
C VAL A 179 -8.03 -10.02 6.41
N ALA A 180 -6.83 -10.10 5.86
CA ALA A 180 -6.04 -11.34 5.85
C ALA A 180 -5.62 -11.78 7.25
N MET A 181 -5.28 -10.82 8.10
CA MET A 181 -4.93 -11.06 9.51
C MET A 181 -6.15 -11.18 10.45
N ASN A 182 -7.34 -10.80 9.95
CA ASN A 182 -8.59 -10.76 10.75
C ASN A 182 -8.47 -9.90 12.01
N ILE A 183 -7.84 -8.74 11.90
CA ILE A 183 -7.68 -7.75 12.97
C ILE A 183 -8.02 -6.35 12.45
N SER A 184 -8.27 -5.41 13.34
CA SER A 184 -8.48 -4.02 12.97
C SER A 184 -7.17 -3.35 12.51
N ILE A 185 -7.28 -2.31 11.67
CA ILE A 185 -6.12 -1.50 11.28
C ILE A 185 -5.49 -0.85 12.52
N ARG A 186 -6.30 -0.47 13.51
CA ARG A 186 -5.82 0.08 14.79
C ARG A 186 -4.89 -0.89 15.51
N GLU A 187 -5.34 -2.15 15.74
CA GLU A 187 -4.54 -3.19 16.40
C GLU A 187 -3.24 -3.48 15.65
N MET A 188 -3.31 -3.47 14.31
CA MET A 188 -2.15 -3.76 13.46
C MET A 188 -1.14 -2.60 13.43
N ILE A 189 -1.59 -1.35 13.52
CA ILE A 189 -0.79 -0.15 13.27
C ILE A 189 -0.65 0.73 14.52
N ALA A 190 -1.74 1.34 15.00
CA ALA A 190 -1.67 2.30 16.10
C ALA A 190 -1.18 1.65 17.40
N ASP A 191 -1.72 0.49 17.74
CA ASP A 191 -1.41 -0.23 18.99
C ASP A 191 -0.04 -0.95 18.95
N THR A 192 0.67 -0.93 17.80
CA THR A 192 2.04 -1.47 17.66
C THR A 192 3.13 -0.41 17.82
N GLY A 193 2.76 0.88 17.89
CA GLY A 193 3.71 1.97 18.04
C GLY A 193 4.16 2.63 16.73
N VAL A 194 3.48 2.36 15.61
CA VAL A 194 3.73 3.09 14.34
C VAL A 194 3.53 4.58 14.55
N ASP A 195 4.45 5.39 14.02
CA ASP A 195 4.41 6.85 14.15
C ASP A 195 3.61 7.52 13.02
N VAL A 196 3.67 6.95 11.81
CA VAL A 196 2.93 7.49 10.65
C VAL A 196 2.50 6.39 9.68
N LEU A 197 1.28 6.50 9.16
CA LEU A 197 0.67 5.59 8.19
C LEU A 197 0.32 6.36 6.91
N SER A 198 0.71 5.82 5.76
CA SER A 198 0.13 6.14 4.46
C SER A 198 -1.11 5.24 4.26
N PHE A 199 -2.31 5.75 4.59
CA PHE A 199 -3.54 4.96 4.56
C PHE A 199 -4.13 4.94 3.15
N GLY A 200 -4.04 3.80 2.48
CA GLY A 200 -4.43 3.59 1.09
C GLY A 200 -5.95 3.54 0.87
N GLY A 201 -6.39 4.18 -0.23
CA GLY A 201 -7.77 4.15 -0.69
C GLY A 201 -7.90 3.87 -2.19
N THR A 202 -7.02 4.46 -3.00
CA THR A 202 -7.11 4.39 -4.48
C THR A 202 -7.05 2.95 -5.01
N LYS A 203 -6.14 2.13 -4.52
CA LYS A 203 -6.02 0.72 -4.94
C LYS A 203 -7.22 -0.13 -4.53
N ASN A 204 -8.04 0.36 -3.60
CA ASN A 204 -9.21 -0.34 -3.08
C ASN A 204 -10.52 0.39 -3.39
N GLY A 205 -10.65 0.93 -4.61
CA GLY A 205 -11.91 1.39 -5.21
C GLY A 205 -12.21 2.88 -5.18
N LEU A 206 -11.36 3.73 -4.59
CA LEU A 206 -11.46 5.18 -4.75
C LEU A 206 -11.02 5.63 -6.15
N LEU A 207 -11.51 6.79 -6.59
CA LEU A 207 -11.01 7.49 -7.78
C LEU A 207 -9.61 8.07 -7.53
N ILE A 208 -9.47 8.72 -6.38
CA ILE A 208 -8.28 9.49 -5.99
C ILE A 208 -8.32 9.71 -4.48
N GLY A 209 -7.18 9.67 -3.85
CA GLY A 209 -7.02 10.07 -2.46
C GLY A 209 -6.53 8.95 -1.56
N GLU A 210 -5.61 9.37 -0.71
CA GLU A 210 -5.06 8.61 0.41
C GLU A 210 -5.15 9.49 1.66
N ALA A 211 -4.97 8.91 2.84
CA ALA A 211 -4.81 9.70 4.06
C ALA A 211 -3.41 9.47 4.66
N VAL A 212 -2.76 10.55 5.08
CA VAL A 212 -1.58 10.48 5.95
C VAL A 212 -2.06 10.62 7.38
N VAL A 213 -1.67 9.69 8.24
CA VAL A 213 -2.09 9.66 9.64
C VAL A 213 -0.85 9.61 10.55
N ILE A 214 -0.64 10.64 11.36
CA ILE A 214 0.39 10.70 12.39
C ILE A 214 -0.21 10.28 13.72
N PHE A 215 0.40 9.31 14.38
CA PHE A 215 -0.01 8.77 15.69
C PHE A 215 0.80 9.35 16.84
N ASN A 216 0.34 9.09 18.08
CA ASN A 216 1.00 9.49 19.31
C ASN A 216 1.31 11.00 19.31
N LEU A 217 0.27 11.81 19.32
CA LEU A 217 0.37 13.27 19.18
C LEU A 217 1.17 13.93 20.32
N LYS A 218 1.28 13.27 21.49
CA LYS A 218 2.13 13.76 22.57
C LYS A 218 3.61 13.71 22.20
N LYS A 219 4.07 12.64 21.54
CA LYS A 219 5.44 12.45 21.05
C LYS A 219 5.69 13.21 19.75
N ASN A 220 4.73 13.13 18.81
CA ASN A 220 4.88 13.57 17.43
C ASN A 220 4.17 14.89 17.14
N ARG A 221 4.01 15.76 18.16
CA ARG A 221 3.25 17.01 18.08
C ARG A 221 3.75 17.94 16.98
N GLU A 222 5.05 18.19 16.95
CA GLU A 222 5.68 19.08 15.95
C GLU A 222 5.41 18.60 14.52
N MET A 223 5.56 17.29 14.28
CA MET A 223 5.31 16.68 12.98
C MET A 223 3.84 16.82 12.57
N ALA A 224 2.92 16.60 13.51
CA ALA A 224 1.49 16.76 13.28
C ALA A 224 1.08 18.23 13.02
N GLU A 225 1.70 19.19 13.69
CA GLU A 225 1.47 20.64 13.46
C GLU A 225 2.01 21.06 12.08
N ASN A 226 3.18 20.55 11.66
CA ASN A 226 3.83 20.89 10.40
C ASN A 226 3.26 20.16 9.18
N LEU A 227 2.49 19.10 9.37
CA LEU A 227 1.99 18.22 8.31
C LEU A 227 1.26 18.97 7.19
N ALA A 228 0.44 19.96 7.52
CA ALA A 228 -0.31 20.76 6.55
C ALA A 228 0.59 21.61 5.63
N TYR A 229 1.69 22.13 6.17
CA TYR A 229 2.65 22.91 5.39
C TYR A 229 3.44 22.02 4.43
N ILE A 230 3.88 20.86 4.91
CA ILE A 230 4.60 19.87 4.10
C ILE A 230 3.69 19.35 2.98
N ARG A 231 2.42 19.03 3.28
CA ARG A 231 1.43 18.66 2.27
C ARG A 231 1.29 19.73 1.18
N LYS A 232 1.25 21.02 1.57
CA LYS A 232 1.15 22.13 0.60
C LYS A 232 2.40 22.25 -0.25
N GLN A 233 3.58 22.17 0.36
CA GLN A 233 4.87 22.21 -0.36
C GLN A 233 5.05 21.03 -1.32
N ALA A 234 4.61 19.85 -0.92
CA ALA A 234 4.63 18.64 -1.75
C ALA A 234 3.52 18.62 -2.83
N THR A 235 2.78 19.72 -3.02
CA THR A 235 1.69 19.87 -3.99
C THR A 235 0.51 18.92 -3.77
N GLN A 236 0.37 18.34 -2.59
CA GLN A 236 -0.64 17.33 -2.26
C GLN A 236 -1.93 17.92 -1.65
N LEU A 237 -2.03 19.25 -1.51
CA LEU A 237 -3.26 19.90 -1.05
C LEU A 237 -4.20 20.16 -2.23
N TYR A 238 -5.27 19.38 -2.33
CA TYR A 238 -6.29 19.54 -3.35
C TYR A 238 -7.31 20.65 -2.97
N SER A 239 -7.61 21.56 -3.92
CA SER A 239 -8.51 22.68 -3.63
C SER A 239 -9.95 22.26 -3.39
N LYS A 240 -10.46 21.24 -4.10
CA LYS A 240 -11.80 20.69 -3.94
C LYS A 240 -11.79 19.45 -3.04
N ASN A 241 -11.24 19.58 -1.84
CA ASN A 241 -10.97 18.48 -0.93
C ASN A 241 -12.23 17.70 -0.52
N ARG A 242 -13.41 18.35 -0.53
CA ARG A 242 -14.69 17.68 -0.25
C ARG A 242 -14.93 16.43 -1.10
N PHE A 243 -14.41 16.37 -2.34
CA PHE A 243 -14.60 15.20 -3.19
C PHE A 243 -13.72 14.02 -2.78
N ILE A 244 -12.55 14.28 -2.16
CA ILE A 244 -11.77 13.22 -1.53
C ILE A 244 -12.51 12.74 -0.26
N ALA A 245 -12.98 13.67 0.55
CA ALA A 245 -13.74 13.36 1.77
C ALA A 245 -14.99 12.52 1.47
N ALA A 246 -15.77 12.89 0.43
CA ALA A 246 -16.95 12.15 0.02
C ALA A 246 -16.65 10.68 -0.32
N GLN A 247 -15.51 10.43 -0.96
CA GLN A 247 -15.07 9.08 -1.28
C GLN A 247 -14.73 8.30 -0.02
N PHE A 248 -13.97 8.92 0.91
CA PHE A 248 -13.63 8.27 2.17
C PHE A 248 -14.85 8.06 3.08
N GLU A 249 -15.84 8.96 3.08
CA GLU A 249 -17.10 8.73 3.79
C GLU A 249 -17.78 7.44 3.33
N ALA A 250 -17.94 7.28 2.01
CA ALA A 250 -18.53 6.06 1.46
C ALA A 250 -17.65 4.83 1.67
N TYR A 251 -16.33 4.99 1.63
CA TYR A 251 -15.34 3.95 1.82
C TYR A 251 -15.38 3.36 3.23
N LEU A 252 -15.53 4.22 4.24
CA LEU A 252 -15.61 3.82 5.65
C LEU A 252 -17.01 3.33 6.04
N LYS A 253 -18.05 3.81 5.35
CA LYS A 253 -19.44 3.45 5.65
C LYS A 253 -19.68 1.96 5.47
N ASP A 254 -20.30 1.35 6.47
CA ASP A 254 -20.67 -0.08 6.48
C ASP A 254 -19.46 -1.01 6.18
N ASP A 255 -18.25 -0.57 6.53
CA ASP A 255 -16.98 -1.27 6.29
C ASP A 255 -16.75 -1.62 4.81
N LEU A 256 -17.17 -0.77 3.88
CA LEU A 256 -17.03 -1.02 2.44
C LEU A 256 -15.58 -1.33 2.06
N TYR A 257 -14.60 -0.65 2.68
CA TYR A 257 -13.16 -0.88 2.46
C TYR A 257 -12.72 -2.31 2.79
N LEU A 258 -13.28 -2.90 3.85
CA LEU A 258 -13.03 -4.30 4.21
C LEU A 258 -13.79 -5.27 3.30
N GLN A 259 -15.01 -4.91 2.85
CA GLN A 259 -15.77 -5.75 1.93
C GLN A 259 -15.05 -5.92 0.59
N MET A 260 -14.52 -4.81 0.02
CA MET A 260 -13.73 -4.84 -1.22
C MET A 260 -12.44 -5.63 -1.06
N ALA A 261 -11.73 -5.43 0.06
CA ALA A 261 -10.51 -6.18 0.38
C ALA A 261 -10.78 -7.68 0.58
N ARG A 262 -11.88 -8.07 1.25
CA ARG A 262 -12.28 -9.49 1.36
C ARG A 262 -12.53 -10.12 0.01
N HIS A 263 -13.20 -9.39 -0.87
CA HIS A 263 -13.46 -9.90 -2.22
C HIS A 263 -12.15 -10.16 -2.97
N SER A 264 -11.23 -9.17 -3.01
CA SER A 264 -9.97 -9.32 -3.74
C SER A 264 -9.06 -10.40 -3.13
N ASN A 265 -8.95 -10.50 -1.80
CA ASN A 265 -8.19 -11.56 -1.14
C ASN A 265 -8.80 -12.95 -1.41
N ARG A 266 -10.14 -13.07 -1.34
CA ARG A 266 -10.85 -14.32 -1.66
C ARG A 266 -10.56 -14.76 -3.10
N LEU A 267 -10.55 -13.83 -4.05
CA LEU A 267 -10.28 -14.14 -5.46
C LEU A 267 -8.82 -14.51 -5.69
N ALA A 268 -7.87 -13.95 -4.96
CA ALA A 268 -6.48 -14.39 -5.00
C ALA A 268 -6.33 -15.83 -4.46
N LYS A 269 -7.04 -16.17 -3.38
CA LYS A 269 -7.10 -17.55 -2.87
C LYS A 269 -7.81 -18.51 -3.83
N TYR A 270 -8.85 -18.04 -4.52
CA TYR A 270 -9.50 -18.82 -5.57
C TYR A 270 -8.54 -19.11 -6.73
N LEU A 271 -7.78 -18.10 -7.18
CA LEU A 271 -6.75 -18.27 -8.22
C LEU A 271 -5.68 -19.29 -7.78
N GLU A 272 -5.20 -19.18 -6.53
CA GLU A 272 -4.27 -20.16 -5.94
C GLU A 272 -4.83 -21.59 -6.03
N GLN A 273 -6.07 -21.80 -5.58
CA GLN A 273 -6.72 -23.12 -5.60
C GLN A 273 -6.91 -23.66 -7.03
N ARG A 274 -7.32 -22.80 -7.97
CA ARG A 274 -7.51 -23.15 -9.37
C ARG A 274 -6.20 -23.56 -10.03
N LEU A 275 -5.12 -22.82 -9.78
CA LEU A 275 -3.78 -23.17 -10.27
C LEU A 275 -3.29 -24.48 -9.67
N LEU A 276 -3.40 -24.68 -8.34
CA LEU A 276 -2.99 -25.93 -7.67
C LEU A 276 -3.73 -27.17 -8.21
N SER A 277 -4.97 -26.99 -8.62
CA SER A 277 -5.80 -28.07 -9.20
C SER A 277 -5.60 -28.26 -10.71
N SER A 278 -4.81 -27.39 -11.36
CA SER A 278 -4.60 -27.40 -12.80
C SER A 278 -3.43 -28.27 -13.23
N SER A 279 -3.43 -28.71 -14.49
CA SER A 279 -2.31 -29.41 -15.09
C SER A 279 -1.05 -28.54 -15.23
N ALA A 280 -1.17 -27.21 -15.16
CA ALA A 280 -0.07 -26.27 -15.29
C ALA A 280 1.02 -26.49 -14.23
N MET A 281 0.64 -26.84 -12.98
CA MET A 281 1.59 -27.10 -11.91
C MET A 281 2.46 -28.34 -12.22
N SER A 282 1.87 -29.41 -12.76
CA SER A 282 2.62 -30.61 -13.17
C SER A 282 3.53 -30.37 -14.39
N LYS A 283 3.29 -29.28 -15.13
CA LYS A 283 4.07 -28.84 -16.29
C LYS A 283 5.18 -27.84 -15.92
N GLY A 284 5.38 -27.55 -14.62
CA GLY A 284 6.49 -26.74 -14.12
C GLY A 284 6.15 -25.28 -13.80
N VAL A 285 4.89 -24.86 -13.84
CA VAL A 285 4.44 -23.62 -13.22
C VAL A 285 4.53 -23.79 -11.70
N TYR A 286 4.98 -22.77 -10.99
CA TYR A 286 5.07 -22.84 -9.52
C TYR A 286 4.88 -21.46 -8.88
N PHE A 287 4.39 -21.45 -7.63
CA PHE A 287 4.31 -20.24 -6.83
C PHE A 287 5.69 -19.84 -6.34
N THR A 288 6.02 -18.58 -6.47
CA THR A 288 7.29 -18.03 -6.01
C THR A 288 7.14 -17.33 -4.66
N GLN A 289 5.90 -16.99 -4.29
CA GLN A 289 5.52 -16.41 -3.01
C GLN A 289 4.27 -17.10 -2.47
N LYS A 290 4.12 -17.07 -1.15
CA LYS A 290 2.88 -17.47 -0.48
C LYS A 290 1.79 -16.44 -0.77
N VAL A 291 0.59 -16.90 -1.08
CA VAL A 291 -0.56 -16.01 -1.29
C VAL A 291 -1.14 -15.63 0.08
N GLU A 292 -0.87 -14.43 0.53
CA GLU A 292 -1.35 -13.95 1.84
C GLU A 292 -2.42 -12.86 1.71
N THR A 293 -2.39 -12.05 0.63
CA THR A 293 -3.36 -10.99 0.36
C THR A 293 -3.96 -11.13 -1.05
N ASN A 294 -4.09 -10.02 -1.80
CA ASN A 294 -4.75 -10.04 -3.10
C ASN A 294 -3.79 -10.23 -4.31
N GLY A 295 -2.49 -10.42 -4.07
CA GLY A 295 -1.49 -10.69 -5.09
C GLY A 295 -1.04 -12.15 -5.14
N VAL A 296 -0.86 -12.66 -6.35
CA VAL A 296 -0.40 -14.03 -6.62
C VAL A 296 0.84 -13.95 -7.49
N TYR A 297 1.93 -14.54 -7.02
CA TYR A 297 3.21 -14.57 -7.74
C TYR A 297 3.49 -15.99 -8.22
N ILE A 298 3.64 -16.17 -9.54
CA ILE A 298 3.93 -17.46 -10.16
C ILE A 298 5.01 -17.32 -11.22
N SER A 299 5.84 -18.35 -11.36
CA SER A 299 6.72 -18.50 -12.50
C SER A 299 6.00 -19.19 -13.65
N LEU A 300 6.03 -18.55 -14.82
CA LEU A 300 5.56 -19.08 -16.09
C LEU A 300 6.75 -19.53 -16.98
N ALA A 301 7.87 -19.92 -16.37
CA ALA A 301 9.08 -20.37 -17.07
C ALA A 301 8.84 -21.45 -18.13
N PRO A 302 7.89 -22.39 -17.97
CA PRO A 302 7.60 -23.40 -19.00
C PRO A 302 7.04 -22.84 -20.32
N LEU A 303 6.44 -21.63 -20.33
CA LEU A 303 5.90 -21.05 -21.55
C LEU A 303 7.00 -20.53 -22.46
N THR A 304 6.85 -20.76 -23.77
CA THR A 304 7.64 -20.08 -24.79
C THR A 304 7.27 -18.59 -24.87
N ASP A 305 8.10 -17.79 -25.52
CA ASP A 305 7.81 -16.35 -25.67
C ASP A 305 6.56 -16.12 -26.55
N GLU A 306 6.31 -16.98 -27.53
CA GLU A 306 5.10 -16.93 -28.35
C GLU A 306 3.84 -17.22 -27.52
N GLN A 307 3.87 -18.26 -26.67
CA GLN A 307 2.78 -18.56 -25.73
C GLN A 307 2.56 -17.47 -24.71
N MET A 308 3.64 -16.86 -24.21
CA MET A 308 3.56 -15.71 -23.30
C MET A 308 2.90 -14.50 -23.98
N ASN A 309 3.25 -14.21 -25.24
CA ASN A 309 2.63 -13.14 -26.01
C ASN A 309 1.14 -13.38 -26.22
N PHE A 310 0.74 -14.64 -26.50
CA PHE A 310 -0.68 -15.00 -26.61
C PHE A 310 -1.46 -14.72 -25.30
N LEU A 311 -0.90 -15.07 -24.13
CA LEU A 311 -1.53 -14.70 -22.85
C LEU A 311 -1.65 -13.18 -22.69
N ARG A 312 -0.61 -12.42 -23.04
CA ARG A 312 -0.60 -10.95 -22.93
C ARG A 312 -1.55 -10.27 -23.92
N GLU A 313 -1.97 -10.91 -24.98
CA GLU A 313 -3.04 -10.41 -25.86
C GLU A 313 -4.41 -10.45 -25.17
N LYS A 314 -4.67 -11.45 -24.33
CA LYS A 314 -5.93 -11.67 -23.61
C LYS A 314 -5.97 -11.03 -22.23
N TYR A 315 -4.83 -11.04 -21.53
CA TYR A 315 -4.71 -10.63 -20.13
C TYR A 315 -3.67 -9.53 -19.97
N ILE A 316 -3.91 -8.62 -19.03
CA ILE A 316 -2.93 -7.63 -18.60
C ILE A 316 -2.31 -8.12 -17.31
N PHE A 317 -1.00 -8.31 -17.29
CA PHE A 317 -0.19 -8.61 -16.11
C PHE A 317 1.24 -8.11 -16.34
N TYR A 318 2.03 -8.00 -15.25
CA TYR A 318 3.41 -7.51 -15.31
C TYR A 318 4.38 -8.61 -14.93
N PHE A 319 5.55 -8.62 -15.59
CA PHE A 319 6.70 -9.37 -15.12
C PHE A 319 7.22 -8.73 -13.84
N TRP A 320 7.57 -9.61 -12.89
CA TRP A 320 8.19 -9.22 -11.63
C TRP A 320 9.69 -9.55 -11.63
N ARG A 321 10.05 -10.73 -12.11
CA ARG A 321 11.43 -11.17 -12.39
C ARG A 321 11.47 -11.85 -13.76
N GLU A 322 12.16 -11.23 -14.71
CA GLU A 322 12.19 -11.72 -16.09
C GLU A 322 12.96 -13.03 -16.23
N GLU A 323 14.02 -13.25 -15.41
CA GLU A 323 14.91 -14.40 -15.47
C GLU A 323 14.20 -15.73 -15.28
N ILE A 324 13.13 -15.73 -14.49
CA ILE A 324 12.30 -16.91 -14.22
C ILE A 324 10.88 -16.76 -14.77
N LYS A 325 10.64 -15.78 -15.63
CA LYS A 325 9.30 -15.39 -16.13
C LYS A 325 8.27 -15.31 -15.00
N GLU A 326 8.67 -14.76 -13.86
CA GLU A 326 7.76 -14.53 -12.75
C GLU A 326 6.81 -13.41 -13.10
N VAL A 327 5.53 -13.65 -12.89
CA VAL A 327 4.48 -12.65 -13.06
C VAL A 327 3.76 -12.40 -11.76
N ARG A 328 3.36 -11.13 -11.54
CA ARG A 328 2.47 -10.73 -10.47
C ARG A 328 1.05 -10.63 -11.02
N LEU A 329 0.14 -11.39 -10.44
CA LEU A 329 -1.29 -11.38 -10.75
C LEU A 329 -2.05 -10.76 -9.57
N MET A 330 -2.54 -9.53 -9.76
CA MET A 330 -3.29 -8.78 -8.75
C MET A 330 -4.79 -8.96 -8.94
N CYS A 331 -5.49 -9.44 -7.91
CA CYS A 331 -6.95 -9.43 -7.83
C CYS A 331 -7.43 -8.09 -7.25
N SER A 332 -8.49 -7.54 -7.83
CA SER A 332 -9.13 -6.31 -7.37
C SER A 332 -10.57 -6.58 -6.93
N PHE A 333 -11.25 -5.57 -6.42
CA PHE A 333 -12.67 -5.67 -6.11
C PHE A 333 -13.57 -5.93 -7.33
N LYS A 334 -13.03 -5.82 -8.55
CA LYS A 334 -13.74 -6.12 -9.82
C LYS A 334 -13.39 -7.47 -10.43
N THR A 335 -12.36 -8.13 -9.96
CA THR A 335 -11.98 -9.46 -10.44
C THR A 335 -13.12 -10.45 -10.20
N THR A 336 -13.40 -11.30 -11.18
CA THR A 336 -14.45 -12.34 -11.11
C THR A 336 -13.83 -13.74 -11.13
N GLU A 337 -14.60 -14.74 -10.69
CA GLU A 337 -14.20 -16.14 -10.82
C GLU A 337 -14.05 -16.54 -12.29
N GLU A 338 -14.92 -16.01 -13.18
CA GLU A 338 -14.82 -16.21 -14.63
C GLU A 338 -13.49 -15.71 -15.20
N ASP A 339 -12.99 -14.55 -14.74
CA ASP A 339 -11.69 -14.04 -15.20
C ASP A 339 -10.56 -15.01 -14.85
N ILE A 340 -10.62 -15.60 -13.66
CA ILE A 340 -9.65 -16.57 -13.15
C ILE A 340 -9.76 -17.89 -13.90
N ASP A 341 -10.97 -18.43 -14.06
CA ASP A 341 -11.21 -19.68 -14.76
C ASP A 341 -10.74 -19.62 -16.21
N CYS A 342 -11.01 -18.49 -16.89
CA CYS A 342 -10.50 -18.27 -18.24
C CYS A 342 -8.99 -18.23 -18.30
N PHE A 343 -8.32 -17.56 -17.34
CA PHE A 343 -6.86 -17.47 -17.29
C PHE A 343 -6.24 -18.85 -17.08
N VAL A 344 -6.73 -19.61 -16.11
CA VAL A 344 -6.20 -20.95 -15.80
C VAL A 344 -6.42 -21.90 -16.96
N LYS A 345 -7.60 -21.87 -17.58
CA LYS A 345 -7.91 -22.68 -18.76
C LYS A 345 -6.98 -22.37 -19.94
N ASP A 346 -6.81 -21.09 -20.28
CA ASP A 346 -5.90 -20.70 -21.37
C ASP A 346 -4.44 -21.11 -21.06
N LEU A 347 -4.02 -21.04 -19.80
CA LEU A 347 -2.70 -21.51 -19.37
C LEU A 347 -2.54 -23.02 -19.54
N GLU A 348 -3.54 -23.81 -19.17
CA GLU A 348 -3.54 -25.28 -19.36
C GLU A 348 -3.48 -25.65 -20.85
N GLU A 349 -4.26 -24.97 -21.70
CA GLU A 349 -4.27 -25.20 -23.15
C GLU A 349 -2.91 -24.88 -23.80
N LEU A 350 -2.22 -23.85 -23.34
CA LEU A 350 -0.90 -23.50 -23.84
C LEU A 350 0.21 -24.49 -23.41
N LEU A 351 0.02 -25.15 -22.28
CA LEU A 351 0.97 -26.13 -21.75
C LEU A 351 0.65 -27.58 -22.14
N ALA A 352 -0.51 -27.82 -22.83
CA ALA A 352 -0.90 -29.17 -23.27
C ALA A 352 0.05 -29.69 -24.32
#